data_89e69486b0231e3bdcca3dbe25ed5255
#
_entry.id   89e69486b0231e3bdcca3dbe25ed5255
#
_cell.length_a   1.000
_cell.length_b   1.000
_cell.length_c   1.000
_cell.angle_alpha   90.00
_cell.angle_beta   90.00
_cell.angle_gamma   90.00
#
_symmetry.space_group_name_H-M   'P 1'
#
loop_
_entity.id
_entity.type
_entity.pdbx_description
1 polymer ?
#
loop_
_entity_poly.entity_id
_entity_poly.type
_entity_poly.pdbx_seq_one_letter_code
_entity_poly.pdbx_strand_id
1 'polypeptide(L)'
;GLALAKGTAESIPVALSADADAPAIGPISTQRQYEQVKKLIGVGIDEGATLVTGGVESPSGATKGFFVKPTIFANVNNAMAIAQEEIFVPVLVIIAYEDVDQAVQIANDSPYGLSGYVQVPHEQAVEVASRIRTGQVFINNAHADFNAPFGGFKQSGNGREWGEVGFDEFLEYKAVLGAEVGA
;
A
#
# COMPACT_ATOMS: atom_id res chain seq x y z
N GLY A 1 -3.65 9.90 16.99
CA GLY A 1 -3.56 9.35 15.61
C GLY A 1 -3.51 10.45 14.55
N LEU A 2 -4.61 11.18 14.29
CA LEU A 2 -4.70 12.13 13.16
C LEU A 2 -3.67 13.27 13.21
N ALA A 3 -3.44 13.87 14.37
CA ALA A 3 -2.45 14.95 14.52
C ALA A 3 -1.02 14.47 14.20
N LEU A 4 -0.68 13.25 14.60
CA LEU A 4 0.61 12.65 14.28
C LEU A 4 0.73 12.39 12.78
N ALA A 5 -0.27 11.77 12.16
CA ALA A 5 -0.28 11.49 10.72
C ALA A 5 -0.14 12.79 9.91
N LYS A 6 -0.90 13.84 10.28
CA LYS A 6 -0.80 15.16 9.67
C LYS A 6 0.62 15.73 9.78
N GLY A 7 1.17 15.79 11.01
CA GLY A 7 2.51 16.34 11.24
C GLY A 7 3.60 15.58 10.49
N THR A 8 3.49 14.25 10.41
CA THR A 8 4.40 13.42 9.60
C THR A 8 4.30 13.77 8.12
N ALA A 9 3.09 13.81 7.55
CA ALA A 9 2.90 14.13 6.14
C ALA A 9 3.42 15.53 5.78
N GLU A 10 3.18 16.52 6.63
CA GLU A 10 3.64 17.90 6.43
C GLU A 10 5.16 18.07 6.62
N SER A 11 5.81 17.15 7.34
CA SER A 11 7.27 17.16 7.50
C SER A 11 8.03 16.53 6.34
N ILE A 12 7.35 15.79 5.45
CA ILE A 12 8.00 15.15 4.29
C ILE A 12 8.18 16.19 3.19
N PRO A 13 9.42 16.54 2.81
CA PRO A 13 9.66 17.50 1.76
C PRO A 13 9.25 16.92 0.40
N VAL A 14 8.80 17.80 -0.50
CA VAL A 14 8.61 17.48 -1.92
C VAL A 14 9.82 18.04 -2.68
N ALA A 15 10.56 17.17 -3.35
CA ALA A 15 11.74 17.55 -4.12
C ALA A 15 11.34 18.25 -5.42
N LEU A 16 11.54 19.55 -5.50
CA LEU A 16 11.28 20.33 -6.72
C LEU A 16 12.45 20.28 -7.72
N SER A 17 13.58 19.68 -7.35
CA SER A 17 14.73 19.43 -8.21
C SER A 17 15.38 18.09 -7.92
N ALA A 18 16.16 17.59 -8.89
CA ALA A 18 16.93 16.35 -8.74
C ALA A 18 18.12 16.49 -7.74
N ASP A 19 18.45 17.70 -7.34
CA ASP A 19 19.58 18.01 -6.47
C ASP A 19 19.19 18.10 -4.99
N ALA A 20 18.06 17.52 -4.61
CA ALA A 20 17.64 17.49 -3.20
C ALA A 20 18.57 16.55 -2.39
N ASP A 21 19.34 17.12 -1.49
CA ASP A 21 20.27 16.38 -0.61
C ASP A 21 19.58 15.55 0.48
N ALA A 22 18.27 15.69 0.64
CA ALA A 22 17.48 14.99 1.64
C ALA A 22 16.45 14.07 1.00
N PRO A 23 16.07 12.97 1.68
CA PRO A 23 14.96 12.13 1.26
C PRO A 23 13.69 12.97 1.07
N ALA A 24 13.13 12.96 -0.12
CA ALA A 24 11.97 13.77 -0.48
C ALA A 24 11.08 13.03 -1.47
N ILE A 25 9.81 13.40 -1.53
CA ILE A 25 8.89 12.86 -2.53
C ILE A 25 9.15 13.52 -3.88
N GLY A 26 9.47 12.68 -4.88
CA GLY A 26 9.66 13.09 -6.26
C GLY A 26 8.35 13.33 -7.02
N PRO A 27 8.43 13.76 -8.30
CA PRO A 27 7.26 13.93 -9.14
C PRO A 27 6.66 12.60 -9.59
N ILE A 28 5.37 12.62 -9.92
CA ILE A 28 4.68 11.54 -10.60
C ILE A 28 5.26 11.40 -12.03
N SER A 29 5.38 10.15 -12.51
CA SER A 29 6.11 9.86 -13.75
C SER A 29 5.42 10.37 -15.01
N THR A 30 4.09 10.43 -15.04
CA THR A 30 3.33 10.81 -16.24
C THR A 30 2.20 11.78 -15.94
N GLN A 31 1.86 12.62 -16.93
CA GLN A 31 0.72 13.53 -16.84
C GLN A 31 -0.60 12.76 -16.59
N ARG A 32 -0.81 11.66 -17.29
CA ARG A 32 -2.02 10.84 -17.13
C ARG A 32 -2.21 10.38 -15.69
N GLN A 33 -1.15 9.89 -15.06
CA GLN A 33 -1.21 9.46 -13.65
C GLN A 33 -1.44 10.65 -12.73
N TYR A 34 -0.78 11.76 -12.95
CA TYR A 34 -0.98 12.99 -12.18
C TYR A 34 -2.44 13.47 -12.20
N GLU A 35 -3.05 13.50 -13.38
CA GLU A 35 -4.47 13.88 -13.55
C GLU A 35 -5.40 12.90 -12.85
N GLN A 36 -5.13 11.58 -12.98
CA GLN A 36 -5.90 10.55 -12.28
C GLN A 36 -5.83 10.68 -10.76
N VAL A 37 -4.64 10.95 -10.22
CA VAL A 37 -4.44 11.18 -8.79
C VAL A 37 -5.23 12.38 -8.30
N LYS A 38 -5.15 13.51 -8.99
CA LYS A 38 -5.91 14.72 -8.64
C LYS A 38 -7.43 14.47 -8.71
N LYS A 39 -7.87 13.71 -9.71
CA LYS A 39 -9.27 13.30 -9.83
C LYS A 39 -9.71 12.47 -8.62
N LEU A 40 -8.93 11.46 -8.22
CA LEU A 40 -9.27 10.61 -7.06
C LEU A 40 -9.27 11.41 -5.75
N ILE A 41 -8.32 12.33 -5.57
CA ILE A 41 -8.34 13.25 -4.40
C ILE A 41 -9.63 14.08 -4.41
N GLY A 42 -10.03 14.62 -5.56
CA GLY A 42 -11.29 15.34 -5.71
C GLY A 42 -12.51 14.48 -5.38
N VAL A 43 -12.56 13.26 -5.91
CA VAL A 43 -13.63 12.29 -5.63
C VAL A 43 -13.73 12.01 -4.13
N GLY A 44 -12.62 11.82 -3.43
CA GLY A 44 -12.64 11.61 -1.98
C GLY A 44 -13.25 12.78 -1.21
N ILE A 45 -12.99 14.03 -1.64
CA ILE A 45 -13.62 15.23 -1.06
C ILE A 45 -15.13 15.23 -1.36
N ASP A 46 -15.53 14.95 -2.60
CA ASP A 46 -16.92 14.96 -3.05
C ASP A 46 -17.75 13.85 -2.38
N GLU A 47 -17.14 12.70 -2.09
CA GLU A 47 -17.76 11.60 -1.32
C GLU A 47 -17.86 11.88 0.17
N GLY A 48 -17.33 13.01 0.66
CA GLY A 48 -17.46 13.47 2.04
C GLY A 48 -16.33 13.03 2.98
N ALA A 49 -15.22 12.49 2.47
CA ALA A 49 -14.04 12.25 3.29
C ALA A 49 -13.45 13.58 3.80
N THR A 50 -12.91 13.57 5.00
CA THR A 50 -12.29 14.77 5.60
C THR A 50 -10.85 14.89 5.13
N LEU A 51 -10.54 15.90 4.31
CA LEU A 51 -9.17 16.23 3.95
C LEU A 51 -8.41 16.79 5.17
N VAL A 52 -7.45 16.05 5.68
CA VAL A 52 -6.65 16.42 6.87
C VAL A 52 -5.47 17.30 6.48
N THR A 53 -4.79 16.97 5.38
CA THR A 53 -3.68 17.74 4.79
C THR A 53 -3.48 17.35 3.32
N GLY A 54 -2.72 18.15 2.57
CA GLY A 54 -2.44 17.93 1.16
C GLY A 54 -3.51 18.49 0.23
N GLY A 55 -4.09 17.64 -0.62
CA GLY A 55 -5.15 18.00 -1.57
C GLY A 55 -4.68 18.17 -3.02
N VAL A 56 -5.55 18.70 -3.86
CA VAL A 56 -5.37 18.77 -5.32
C VAL A 56 -4.38 19.84 -5.79
N GLU A 57 -4.00 20.73 -4.91
CA GLU A 57 -3.11 21.82 -5.27
C GLU A 57 -1.64 21.39 -5.32
N SER A 58 -0.91 21.93 -6.26
CA SER A 58 0.54 21.69 -6.34
C SER A 58 1.28 22.21 -5.10
N PRO A 59 2.39 21.58 -4.71
CA PRO A 59 3.25 22.09 -3.66
C PRO A 59 3.73 23.52 -3.94
N SER A 60 3.97 24.30 -2.89
CA SER A 60 4.53 25.66 -3.02
C SER A 60 5.87 25.61 -3.76
N GLY A 61 6.05 26.50 -4.73
CA GLY A 61 7.27 26.58 -5.54
C GLY A 61 7.33 25.62 -6.73
N ALA A 62 6.41 24.65 -6.85
CA ALA A 62 6.34 23.76 -8.00
C ALA A 62 5.77 24.51 -9.22
N THR A 63 6.65 25.04 -10.07
CA THR A 63 6.26 25.74 -11.32
C THR A 63 6.25 24.83 -12.55
N LYS A 64 6.89 23.66 -12.47
CA LYS A 64 6.96 22.63 -13.51
C LYS A 64 6.98 21.24 -12.87
N GLY A 65 6.51 20.24 -13.62
CA GLY A 65 6.48 18.84 -13.17
C GLY A 65 5.17 18.42 -12.51
N PHE A 66 5.03 17.12 -12.28
CA PHE A 66 3.79 16.48 -11.81
C PHE A 66 3.87 16.19 -10.31
N PHE A 67 3.93 17.23 -9.50
CA PHE A 67 4.07 17.11 -8.06
C PHE A 67 2.72 17.12 -7.35
N VAL A 68 2.56 16.20 -6.39
CA VAL A 68 1.41 16.10 -5.49
C VAL A 68 1.91 16.21 -4.05
N LYS A 69 1.17 16.94 -3.22
CA LYS A 69 1.45 17.00 -1.78
C LYS A 69 1.09 15.66 -1.12
N PRO A 70 1.84 15.22 -0.10
CA PRO A 70 1.36 14.18 0.79
C PRO A 70 -0.05 14.51 1.28
N THR A 71 -0.99 13.62 1.00
CA THR A 71 -2.41 13.86 1.22
C THR A 71 -2.98 12.83 2.17
N ILE A 72 -3.69 13.26 3.19
CA ILE A 72 -4.34 12.38 4.18
C ILE A 72 -5.82 12.68 4.24
N PHE A 73 -6.61 11.63 4.16
CA PHE A 73 -8.04 11.64 4.42
C PHE A 73 -8.38 10.93 5.73
N ALA A 74 -9.34 11.47 6.47
CA ALA A 74 -9.97 10.85 7.62
C ALA A 74 -11.49 10.73 7.41
N ASN A 75 -12.16 10.04 8.32
CA ASN A 75 -13.60 9.75 8.21
C ASN A 75 -13.97 9.10 6.87
N VAL A 76 -13.07 8.25 6.38
CA VAL A 76 -13.29 7.51 5.14
C VAL A 76 -14.14 6.29 5.44
N ASN A 77 -15.15 6.08 4.60
CA ASN A 77 -15.91 4.83 4.57
C ASN A 77 -15.26 3.88 3.55
N ASN A 78 -15.21 2.58 3.88
CA ASN A 78 -14.56 1.58 3.02
C ASN A 78 -15.19 1.46 1.62
N ALA A 79 -16.45 1.90 1.42
CA ALA A 79 -17.12 1.93 0.11
C ALA A 79 -16.72 3.13 -0.76
N MET A 80 -16.00 4.12 -0.23
CA MET A 80 -15.52 5.27 -1.00
C MET A 80 -14.48 4.85 -2.04
N ALA A 81 -14.47 5.52 -3.19
CA ALA A 81 -13.53 5.22 -4.27
C ALA A 81 -12.07 5.30 -3.82
N ILE A 82 -11.72 6.28 -2.98
CA ILE A 82 -10.36 6.46 -2.44
C ILE A 82 -9.92 5.34 -1.47
N ALA A 83 -10.85 4.52 -0.98
CA ALA A 83 -10.54 3.35 -0.16
C ALA A 83 -10.39 2.07 -0.99
N GLN A 84 -10.96 2.02 -2.19
CA GLN A 84 -11.01 0.83 -3.04
C GLN A 84 -10.07 0.90 -4.25
N GLU A 85 -9.72 2.11 -4.71
CA GLU A 85 -8.84 2.33 -5.86
C GLU A 85 -7.38 2.45 -5.44
N GLU A 86 -6.47 1.84 -6.20
CA GLU A 86 -5.04 1.99 -6.01
C GLU A 86 -4.56 3.33 -6.58
N ILE A 87 -4.37 4.33 -5.73
CA ILE A 87 -3.94 5.68 -6.15
C ILE A 87 -2.46 5.69 -6.56
N PHE A 88 -1.63 4.88 -5.94
CA PHE A 88 -0.21 4.66 -6.22
C PHE A 88 0.69 5.90 -6.08
N VAL A 89 0.38 6.74 -5.08
CA VAL A 89 1.11 7.97 -4.74
C VAL A 89 0.97 8.26 -3.25
N PRO A 90 1.60 9.29 -2.67
CA PRO A 90 1.52 9.59 -1.24
C PRO A 90 0.13 10.12 -0.83
N VAL A 91 -0.89 9.30 -1.01
CA VAL A 91 -2.26 9.54 -0.51
C VAL A 91 -2.62 8.42 0.47
N LEU A 92 -2.99 8.80 1.68
CA LEU A 92 -3.35 7.89 2.76
C LEU A 92 -4.80 8.13 3.17
N VAL A 93 -5.57 7.05 3.31
CA VAL A 93 -6.91 7.08 3.90
C VAL A 93 -6.88 6.45 5.29
N ILE A 94 -7.61 7.03 6.23
CA ILE A 94 -7.74 6.53 7.60
C ILE A 94 -9.20 6.17 7.83
N ILE A 95 -9.43 4.88 8.06
CA ILE A 95 -10.74 4.30 8.35
C ILE A 95 -10.76 3.89 9.82
N ALA A 96 -11.72 4.38 10.59
CA ALA A 96 -11.93 3.94 11.96
C ALA A 96 -12.65 2.59 11.98
N TYR A 97 -12.38 1.79 12.99
CA TYR A 97 -13.04 0.51 13.23
C TYR A 97 -13.42 0.38 14.71
N GLU A 98 -14.41 -0.46 15.01
CA GLU A 98 -14.94 -0.66 16.36
C GLU A 98 -14.20 -1.78 17.09
N ASP A 99 -13.85 -2.86 16.35
CA ASP A 99 -13.16 -4.03 16.90
C ASP A 99 -12.21 -4.65 15.86
N VAL A 100 -11.44 -5.64 16.29
CA VAL A 100 -10.44 -6.32 15.45
C VAL A 100 -11.10 -7.08 14.28
N ASP A 101 -12.27 -7.63 14.48
CA ASP A 101 -12.97 -8.37 13.42
C ASP A 101 -13.39 -7.44 12.30
N GLN A 102 -13.91 -6.26 12.63
CA GLN A 102 -14.22 -5.23 11.67
C GLN A 102 -12.96 -4.71 10.96
N ALA A 103 -11.85 -4.51 11.69
CA ALA A 103 -10.58 -4.10 11.08
C ALA A 103 -10.10 -5.11 10.04
N VAL A 104 -10.15 -6.41 10.34
CA VAL A 104 -9.79 -7.49 9.42
C VAL A 104 -10.74 -7.54 8.22
N GLN A 105 -12.04 -7.36 8.46
CA GLN A 105 -13.03 -7.30 7.39
C GLN A 105 -12.74 -6.15 6.43
N ILE A 106 -12.53 -4.93 6.93
CA ILE A 106 -12.19 -3.74 6.14
C ILE A 106 -10.90 -3.98 5.35
N ALA A 107 -9.84 -4.49 5.99
CA ALA A 107 -8.57 -4.75 5.33
C ALA A 107 -8.68 -5.78 4.20
N ASN A 108 -9.57 -6.77 4.35
CA ASN A 108 -9.80 -7.80 3.35
C ASN A 108 -10.81 -7.42 2.27
N ASP A 109 -11.65 -6.43 2.50
CA ASP A 109 -12.66 -5.93 1.57
C ASP A 109 -12.05 -4.93 0.58
N SER A 110 -11.14 -5.43 -0.24
CA SER A 110 -10.43 -4.73 -1.31
C SER A 110 -10.15 -5.72 -2.44
N PRO A 111 -10.11 -5.30 -3.71
CA PRO A 111 -9.70 -6.14 -4.82
C PRO A 111 -8.20 -6.46 -4.80
N TYR A 112 -7.43 -5.82 -3.96
CA TYR A 112 -5.97 -5.96 -3.82
C TYR A 112 -5.56 -6.78 -2.60
N GLY A 113 -4.31 -7.20 -2.57
CA GLY A 113 -3.73 -7.93 -1.45
C GLY A 113 -2.23 -8.17 -1.63
N LEU A 114 -1.43 -7.11 -1.79
CA LEU A 114 0.03 -7.25 -1.92
C LEU A 114 0.68 -7.38 -0.54
N SER A 115 0.54 -6.37 0.30
CA SER A 115 1.15 -6.33 1.62
C SER A 115 0.19 -5.78 2.67
N GLY A 116 0.34 -6.24 3.90
CA GLY A 116 -0.36 -5.74 5.07
C GLY A 116 0.62 -5.41 6.20
N TYR A 117 0.21 -4.51 7.09
CA TYR A 117 0.98 -4.13 8.28
C TYR A 117 0.09 -4.21 9.51
N VAL A 118 0.58 -4.87 10.57
CA VAL A 118 -0.13 -5.02 11.84
C VAL A 118 0.75 -4.52 12.97
N GLN A 119 0.25 -3.54 13.72
CA GLN A 119 0.97 -2.92 14.84
C GLN A 119 0.13 -2.95 16.11
N VAL A 120 0.29 -4.02 16.88
CA VAL A 120 -0.36 -4.29 18.17
C VAL A 120 0.55 -5.23 19.00
N PRO A 121 0.23 -5.56 20.26
CA PRO A 121 0.99 -6.56 21.00
C PRO A 121 1.22 -7.84 20.20
N HIS A 122 2.40 -8.47 20.34
CA HIS A 122 2.90 -9.49 19.42
C HIS A 122 1.95 -10.67 19.21
N GLU A 123 1.41 -11.23 20.29
CA GLU A 123 0.48 -12.38 20.20
C GLU A 123 -0.77 -12.04 19.38
N GLN A 124 -1.35 -10.88 19.64
CA GLN A 124 -2.50 -10.39 18.86
C GLN A 124 -2.12 -10.08 17.41
N ALA A 125 -0.89 -9.58 17.16
CA ALA A 125 -0.43 -9.28 15.82
C ALA A 125 -0.33 -10.54 14.94
N VAL A 126 0.15 -11.66 15.50
CA VAL A 126 0.24 -12.95 14.80
C VAL A 126 -1.17 -13.45 14.44
N GLU A 127 -2.11 -13.40 15.38
CA GLU A 127 -3.50 -13.78 15.13
C GLU A 127 -4.13 -12.94 14.02
N VAL A 128 -4.03 -11.62 14.10
CA VAL A 128 -4.57 -10.71 13.08
C VAL A 128 -3.89 -10.94 11.73
N ALA A 129 -2.56 -11.07 11.70
CA ALA A 129 -1.80 -11.31 10.47
C ALA A 129 -2.26 -12.57 9.74
N SER A 130 -2.58 -13.64 10.47
CA SER A 130 -3.08 -14.90 9.88
C SER A 130 -4.43 -14.75 9.16
N ARG A 131 -5.18 -13.70 9.45
CA ARG A 131 -6.49 -13.40 8.89
C ARG A 131 -6.46 -12.39 7.74
N ILE A 132 -5.36 -11.65 7.56
CA ILE A 132 -5.19 -10.68 6.47
C ILE A 132 -4.85 -11.41 5.17
N ARG A 133 -5.62 -11.15 4.13
CA ARG A 133 -5.49 -11.77 2.82
C ARG A 133 -4.57 -11.00 1.89
N THR A 134 -3.29 -11.02 2.22
CA THR A 134 -2.20 -10.42 1.43
C THR A 134 -1.04 -11.39 1.28
N GLY A 135 -0.19 -11.15 0.29
CA GLY A 135 0.98 -11.99 0.05
C GLY A 135 2.03 -11.90 1.15
N GLN A 136 2.13 -10.74 1.81
CA GLN A 136 3.01 -10.52 2.96
C GLN A 136 2.27 -9.75 4.06
N VAL A 137 2.59 -10.03 5.31
CA VAL A 137 2.16 -9.23 6.47
C VAL A 137 3.36 -8.90 7.35
N PHE A 138 3.60 -7.62 7.56
CA PHE A 138 4.65 -7.11 8.42
C PHE A 138 4.09 -6.84 9.82
N ILE A 139 4.69 -7.44 10.84
CA ILE A 139 4.29 -7.27 12.24
C ILE A 139 5.28 -6.33 12.91
N ASN A 140 4.78 -5.29 13.57
CA ASN A 140 5.53 -4.41 14.48
C ASN A 140 6.88 -3.93 13.89
N ASN A 141 6.83 -3.32 12.69
CA ASN A 141 7.98 -2.77 11.98
C ASN A 141 9.01 -3.81 11.53
N ALA A 142 8.62 -5.07 11.32
CA ALA A 142 9.49 -6.05 10.70
C ALA A 142 10.02 -5.53 9.35
N HIS A 143 11.28 -5.81 9.06
CA HIS A 143 11.87 -5.49 7.76
C HIS A 143 11.55 -6.56 6.72
N ALA A 144 11.62 -6.18 5.44
CA ALA A 144 11.52 -7.14 4.35
C ALA A 144 12.65 -8.19 4.44
N ASP A 145 12.28 -9.45 4.23
CA ASP A 145 13.23 -10.57 4.14
C ASP A 145 13.19 -11.14 2.74
N PHE A 146 14.29 -11.02 2.00
CA PHE A 146 14.41 -11.55 0.63
C PHE A 146 14.43 -13.08 0.55
N ASN A 147 14.54 -13.78 1.67
CA ASN A 147 14.35 -15.24 1.72
C ASN A 147 12.88 -15.63 1.87
N ALA A 148 12.01 -14.68 2.20
CA ALA A 148 10.56 -14.88 2.21
C ALA A 148 9.95 -14.59 0.84
N PRO A 149 8.92 -15.32 0.41
CA PRO A 149 8.28 -15.09 -0.88
C PRO A 149 7.60 -13.72 -0.93
N PHE A 150 7.77 -13.02 -2.05
CA PHE A 150 7.06 -11.78 -2.38
C PHE A 150 6.06 -12.02 -3.50
N GLY A 151 4.87 -11.48 -3.36
CA GLY A 151 3.82 -11.54 -4.39
C GLY A 151 2.46 -11.27 -3.80
N GLY A 152 1.47 -11.03 -4.66
CA GLY A 152 0.15 -10.58 -4.27
C GLY A 152 -0.89 -11.69 -4.15
N PHE A 153 -2.00 -11.33 -3.56
CA PHE A 153 -3.28 -12.02 -3.63
C PHE A 153 -4.23 -11.21 -4.51
N LYS A 154 -5.29 -11.81 -4.98
CA LYS A 154 -6.37 -11.16 -5.75
C LYS A 154 -5.79 -10.42 -6.98
N GLN A 155 -6.17 -9.15 -7.20
CA GLN A 155 -5.68 -8.38 -8.35
C GLN A 155 -4.24 -7.86 -8.22
N SER A 156 -3.62 -8.01 -7.05
CA SER A 156 -2.20 -7.68 -6.87
C SER A 156 -1.25 -8.70 -7.49
N GLY A 157 -1.76 -9.82 -7.98
CA GLY A 157 -0.99 -10.84 -8.71
C GLY A 157 -1.07 -12.22 -8.09
N ASN A 158 -0.56 -13.23 -8.78
CA ASN A 158 -0.65 -14.64 -8.38
C ASN A 158 0.72 -15.33 -8.18
N GLY A 159 1.75 -14.91 -8.91
CA GLY A 159 3.09 -15.49 -8.81
C GLY A 159 3.80 -15.13 -7.50
N ARG A 160 4.96 -15.71 -7.32
CA ARG A 160 5.85 -15.37 -6.22
C ARG A 160 7.26 -15.11 -6.75
N GLU A 161 7.89 -14.09 -6.17
CA GLU A 161 9.31 -13.81 -6.32
C GLU A 161 9.98 -14.03 -4.98
N TRP A 162 11.29 -14.11 -4.96
CA TRP A 162 12.16 -14.27 -3.79
C TRP A 162 12.02 -15.60 -3.06
N GLY A 163 13.06 -15.94 -2.34
CA GLY A 163 13.15 -17.18 -1.59
C GLY A 163 13.09 -18.43 -2.46
N GLU A 164 12.94 -19.56 -1.81
CA GLU A 164 12.85 -20.86 -2.49
C GLU A 164 11.59 -20.98 -3.34
N VAL A 165 10.47 -20.50 -2.84
CA VAL A 165 9.16 -20.54 -3.53
C VAL A 165 9.19 -19.71 -4.83
N GLY A 166 9.90 -18.57 -4.84
CA GLY A 166 10.06 -17.76 -6.06
C GLY A 166 10.88 -18.45 -7.14
N PHE A 167 11.76 -19.37 -6.76
CA PHE A 167 12.53 -20.14 -7.71
C PHE A 167 11.68 -21.16 -8.49
N ASP A 168 10.60 -21.66 -7.91
CA ASP A 168 9.68 -22.62 -8.53
C ASP A 168 9.05 -22.09 -9.82
N GLU A 169 8.88 -20.76 -9.94
CA GLU A 169 8.35 -20.12 -11.15
C GLU A 169 9.25 -20.29 -12.38
N PHE A 170 10.51 -20.69 -12.19
CA PHE A 170 11.49 -20.94 -13.25
C PHE A 170 11.72 -22.42 -13.53
N LEU A 171 10.98 -23.31 -12.85
CA LEU A 171 11.11 -24.75 -12.97
C LEU A 171 9.97 -25.38 -13.76
N GLU A 172 10.31 -26.43 -14.49
CA GLU A 172 9.34 -27.28 -15.18
C GLU A 172 9.22 -28.63 -14.46
N TYR A 173 8.02 -28.98 -14.04
CA TYR A 173 7.76 -30.27 -13.39
C TYR A 173 7.49 -31.35 -14.41
N LYS A 174 8.24 -32.48 -14.34
CA LYS A 174 8.04 -33.66 -15.16
C LYS A 174 7.69 -34.88 -14.30
N ALA A 175 6.56 -35.51 -14.57
CA ALA A 175 6.25 -36.82 -14.00
C ALA A 175 6.92 -37.93 -14.83
N VAL A 176 7.65 -38.83 -14.17
CA VAL A 176 8.17 -40.05 -14.79
C VAL A 176 7.46 -41.24 -14.13
N LEU A 177 6.60 -41.88 -14.89
CA LEU A 177 5.81 -43.01 -14.42
C LEU A 177 6.51 -44.34 -14.79
N GLY A 178 6.43 -45.33 -13.88
CA GLY A 178 7.04 -46.66 -14.08
C GLY A 178 8.54 -46.72 -13.84
N ALA A 179 9.16 -45.66 -13.30
CA ALA A 179 10.54 -45.73 -12.80
C ALA A 179 10.59 -46.49 -11.47
N GLU A 180 11.41 -47.53 -11.39
CA GLU A 180 11.70 -48.18 -10.11
C GLU A 180 12.57 -47.21 -9.27
N VAL A 181 12.07 -46.82 -8.11
CA VAL A 181 12.88 -46.12 -7.13
C VAL A 181 13.76 -47.16 -6.48
N GLY A 182 15.05 -47.10 -6.73
CA GLY A 182 16.02 -48.03 -6.17
C GLY A 182 15.89 -48.12 -4.63
N ALA A 183 15.94 -49.32 -4.10
CA ALA A 183 15.86 -49.65 -2.68
C ALA A 183 17.08 -49.11 -1.89
#